data_1d3a32aa9663d5b57fd0ecd8658475ad
#
_entry.id   1d3a32aa9663d5b57fd0ecd8658475ad
#
_cell.length_a   1.000
_cell.length_b   1.000
_cell.length_c   1.000
_cell.angle_alpha   90.00
_cell.angle_beta   90.00
_cell.angle_gamma   90.00
#
_symmetry.space_group_name_H-M   'P 1'
#
loop_
_entity.id
_entity.type
_entity.pdbx_description
1 polymer ?
#
loop_
_entity_poly.entity_id
_entity_poly.type
_entity_poly.pdbx_seq_one_letter_code
_entity_poly.pdbx_strand_id
1 'polypeptide(L)'
;MNSRYLQPLYMLGAATLAITALAAPKPETPFEWMTVVNNNDLIPPLEQRTFNSYNQPSVNANGLVVMRARSRGGPPLGPATHGIYVRDMSVVDSEIVRILDRTTTVPSPNNLDSKFVETPSFPRIDMHSATIATRGNHGPVHRYSLGDDDETRAGTTGIYTNPFGDLITGAAKLGHVPEFSFLGVPEFGDIPFEVFPGAPSVTNGNTIVFKGNYTAEGIGRTGVYYRDLTSESAGGMSPAEMIANSVHTYIPGTDVVFGSTAPPNAAGDKVVFAGFDDEAAPSLGGIYLAPLQYQPPLTTLVGIGDRVPGQSVKDRFNAIGEGIAFDGRFVGFWGAWGKQTRTVKLYCKEEGNKDRIAYCNQALSCPASEEDLGDPGSICDDEDDPRFGKSCYTKREVPAKQGIFVHDTQTGMTHLVSERGKQFDNFLYWNYSGRVPCASHGHSAEGGEDDGESVRWRSSAFMAVSAGVGATFKTAFKARSGGLRNGVYANPVDGIYVRKGPGQVPVITAVATTMTGQTLDPEAPPDSTIVEVGLEREGLRGRWLTINASMDVEGGEEEDGMAGVYITQVD
;
A
#
# COMPACT_ATOMS: atom_id res chain seq x y z
N MET A 1 -24.61 -85.28 -40.42
CA MET A 1 -25.01 -84.81 -39.08
C MET A 1 -24.39 -83.46 -38.87
N ASN A 2 -25.16 -82.36 -39.21
CA ASN A 2 -24.69 -81.00 -39.19
C ASN A 2 -25.46 -80.23 -38.10
N SER A 3 -24.75 -79.82 -37.09
CA SER A 3 -25.27 -78.90 -36.08
C SER A 3 -24.84 -77.46 -36.41
N ARG A 4 -25.78 -76.58 -36.65
CA ARG A 4 -25.57 -75.15 -36.87
C ARG A 4 -25.73 -74.43 -35.53
N TYR A 5 -24.71 -73.72 -35.10
CA TYR A 5 -24.77 -72.76 -33.96
C TYR A 5 -25.19 -71.40 -34.48
N LEU A 6 -26.30 -70.89 -33.94
CA LEU A 6 -26.76 -69.50 -34.08
C LEU A 6 -26.07 -68.66 -32.99
N GLN A 7 -25.37 -67.61 -33.39
CA GLN A 7 -24.87 -66.56 -32.48
C GLN A 7 -25.91 -65.43 -32.34
N PRO A 8 -26.15 -64.93 -31.15
CA PRO A 8 -26.99 -63.73 -30.98
C PRO A 8 -26.21 -62.44 -31.20
N LEU A 9 -26.76 -61.55 -32.02
CA LEU A 9 -26.26 -60.21 -32.28
C LEU A 9 -26.64 -59.30 -31.10
N TYR A 10 -25.66 -58.79 -30.35
CA TYR A 10 -25.86 -57.73 -29.35
C TYR A 10 -25.76 -56.38 -30.04
N MET A 11 -26.88 -55.67 -30.15
CA MET A 11 -26.88 -54.24 -30.46
C MET A 11 -26.49 -53.45 -29.21
N LEU A 12 -25.28 -52.83 -29.20
CA LEU A 12 -24.92 -51.81 -28.21
C LEU A 12 -25.58 -50.49 -28.64
N GLY A 13 -26.62 -50.06 -27.92
CA GLY A 13 -27.16 -48.70 -28.02
C GLY A 13 -26.24 -47.72 -27.30
N ALA A 14 -25.59 -46.85 -28.05
CA ALA A 14 -24.83 -45.75 -27.49
C ALA A 14 -25.79 -44.69 -26.95
N ALA A 15 -26.02 -44.66 -25.63
CA ALA A 15 -26.71 -43.57 -24.98
C ALA A 15 -25.73 -42.40 -24.80
N THR A 16 -25.87 -41.39 -25.60
CA THR A 16 -25.17 -40.10 -25.45
C THR A 16 -25.77 -39.38 -24.24
N LEU A 17 -25.12 -39.46 -23.11
CA LEU A 17 -25.41 -38.61 -21.95
C LEU A 17 -24.94 -37.19 -22.29
N ALA A 18 -25.89 -36.31 -22.61
CA ALA A 18 -25.65 -34.88 -22.63
C ALA A 18 -25.39 -34.39 -21.20
N ILE A 19 -24.12 -34.20 -20.87
CA ILE A 19 -23.73 -33.52 -19.63
C ILE A 19 -24.06 -32.04 -19.86
N THR A 20 -25.23 -31.59 -19.42
CA THR A 20 -25.50 -30.18 -19.20
C THR A 20 -24.50 -29.71 -18.16
N ALA A 21 -23.49 -28.93 -18.59
CA ALA A 21 -22.65 -28.18 -17.68
C ALA A 21 -23.58 -27.23 -16.90
N LEU A 22 -23.88 -27.59 -15.66
CA LEU A 22 -24.46 -26.65 -14.71
C LEU A 22 -23.44 -25.51 -14.58
N ALA A 23 -23.80 -24.31 -15.04
CA ALA A 23 -23.04 -23.11 -14.76
C ALA A 23 -22.82 -23.07 -13.23
N ALA A 24 -21.56 -22.93 -12.82
CA ALA A 24 -21.25 -22.75 -11.42
C ALA A 24 -22.12 -21.60 -10.88
N PRO A 25 -22.78 -21.76 -9.72
CA PRO A 25 -23.56 -20.68 -9.14
C PRO A 25 -22.65 -19.46 -9.01
N LYS A 26 -23.12 -18.32 -9.51
CA LYS A 26 -22.46 -17.03 -9.32
C LYS A 26 -22.23 -16.88 -7.84
N PRO A 27 -21.00 -16.65 -7.35
CA PRO A 27 -20.79 -16.49 -5.92
C PRO A 27 -21.58 -15.25 -5.46
N GLU A 28 -22.63 -15.47 -4.71
CA GLU A 28 -23.30 -14.40 -3.97
C GLU A 28 -22.29 -13.89 -2.95
N THR A 29 -21.91 -12.61 -3.05
CA THR A 29 -21.08 -12.01 -2.01
C THR A 29 -21.95 -11.79 -0.78
N PRO A 30 -21.57 -12.29 0.40
CA PRO A 30 -22.34 -12.07 1.61
C PRO A 30 -22.15 -10.64 2.17
N PHE A 31 -21.57 -9.73 1.40
CA PHE A 31 -21.19 -8.38 1.80
C PHE A 31 -22.07 -7.36 1.08
N GLU A 32 -22.71 -6.51 1.87
CA GLU A 32 -23.43 -5.33 1.37
C GLU A 32 -22.45 -4.16 1.35
N TRP A 33 -22.19 -3.62 0.15
CA TRP A 33 -21.26 -2.52 -0.05
C TRP A 33 -22.00 -1.18 -0.03
N MET A 34 -21.35 -0.18 0.54
CA MET A 34 -21.78 1.22 0.54
C MET A 34 -20.69 2.06 -0.13
N THR A 35 -21.11 3.00 -0.98
CA THR A 35 -20.21 3.94 -1.64
C THR A 35 -19.76 5.00 -0.65
N VAL A 36 -18.44 5.10 -0.43
CA VAL A 36 -17.84 6.19 0.35
C VAL A 36 -17.70 7.41 -0.54
N VAL A 37 -17.20 7.22 -1.76
CA VAL A 37 -17.03 8.23 -2.80
C VAL A 37 -16.87 7.55 -4.14
N ASN A 38 -17.39 8.17 -5.20
CA ASN A 38 -17.18 7.72 -6.58
C ASN A 38 -16.94 8.92 -7.53
N ASN A 39 -16.81 8.64 -8.82
CA ASN A 39 -16.52 9.65 -9.84
C ASN A 39 -17.65 10.68 -10.06
N ASN A 40 -18.85 10.46 -9.51
CA ASN A 40 -19.97 11.38 -9.55
C ASN A 40 -19.94 12.40 -8.41
N ASP A 41 -19.20 12.12 -7.34
CA ASP A 41 -19.10 13.01 -6.19
C ASP A 41 -18.24 14.26 -6.50
N LEU A 42 -18.70 15.40 -6.01
CA LEU A 42 -17.97 16.68 -6.11
C LEU A 42 -16.84 16.76 -5.10
N ILE A 43 -15.72 17.36 -5.51
CA ILE A 43 -14.58 17.62 -4.62
C ILE A 43 -14.84 18.85 -3.77
N PRO A 44 -14.88 18.76 -2.44
CA PRO A 44 -15.02 19.93 -1.58
C PRO A 44 -13.73 20.80 -1.61
N PRO A 45 -13.82 22.14 -1.66
CA PRO A 45 -14.99 22.99 -1.92
C PRO A 45 -15.17 23.33 -3.40
N LEU A 46 -14.65 22.54 -4.32
CA LEU A 46 -14.60 22.82 -5.77
C LEU A 46 -15.87 22.27 -6.45
N GLU A 47 -16.96 22.97 -6.37
CA GLU A 47 -18.29 22.57 -6.86
C GLU A 47 -18.39 22.20 -8.35
N GLN A 48 -17.32 22.39 -9.15
CA GLN A 48 -17.30 22.07 -10.58
C GLN A 48 -16.40 20.89 -10.95
N ARG A 49 -15.81 20.22 -9.96
CA ARG A 49 -14.90 19.10 -10.18
C ARG A 49 -15.37 17.87 -9.45
N THR A 50 -15.41 16.77 -10.14
CA THR A 50 -15.63 15.46 -9.55
C THR A 50 -14.32 14.73 -9.28
N PHE A 51 -14.38 13.74 -8.41
CA PHE A 51 -13.30 12.80 -8.23
C PHE A 51 -13.11 11.92 -9.48
N ASN A 52 -11.89 11.36 -9.65
CA ASN A 52 -11.58 10.51 -10.79
C ASN A 52 -10.75 9.27 -10.43
N SER A 53 -9.85 9.39 -9.45
CA SER A 53 -8.98 8.25 -9.07
C SER A 53 -8.66 8.27 -7.59
N TYR A 54 -8.44 7.06 -7.05
CA TYR A 54 -8.34 6.82 -5.61
C TYR A 54 -7.17 5.89 -5.30
N ASN A 55 -6.46 6.16 -4.21
CA ASN A 55 -5.57 5.19 -3.61
C ASN A 55 -6.32 4.35 -2.56
N GLN A 56 -5.69 3.29 -2.11
CA GLN A 56 -6.25 2.43 -1.07
C GLN A 56 -6.57 3.24 0.19
N PRO A 57 -7.81 3.18 0.68
CA PRO A 57 -8.27 3.92 1.86
C PRO A 57 -7.86 3.24 3.16
N SER A 58 -7.94 4.00 4.25
CA SER A 58 -7.90 3.49 5.63
C SER A 58 -9.21 3.81 6.36
N VAL A 59 -9.57 3.02 7.35
CA VAL A 59 -10.79 3.20 8.16
C VAL A 59 -10.46 3.03 9.64
N ASN A 60 -11.16 3.76 10.50
CA ASN A 60 -11.11 3.53 11.94
C ASN A 60 -12.22 2.59 12.43
N ALA A 61 -12.19 2.22 13.71
CA ALA A 61 -13.18 1.32 14.29
C ALA A 61 -14.61 1.91 14.36
N ASN A 62 -14.72 3.23 14.21
CA ASN A 62 -16.00 3.96 14.25
C ASN A 62 -16.63 4.15 12.85
N GLY A 63 -15.93 3.79 11.76
CA GLY A 63 -16.44 3.91 10.40
C GLY A 63 -16.05 5.21 9.70
N LEU A 64 -15.13 6.01 10.28
CA LEU A 64 -14.55 7.16 9.59
C LEU A 64 -13.50 6.66 8.59
N VAL A 65 -13.73 6.93 7.30
CA VAL A 65 -12.84 6.56 6.20
C VAL A 65 -11.98 7.74 5.82
N VAL A 66 -10.68 7.51 5.69
CA VAL A 66 -9.73 8.47 5.11
C VAL A 66 -9.21 7.96 3.78
N MET A 67 -9.13 8.84 2.79
CA MET A 67 -8.71 8.50 1.44
C MET A 67 -7.87 9.60 0.81
N ARG A 68 -6.95 9.18 -0.06
CA ARG A 68 -6.30 10.06 -1.02
C ARG A 68 -7.03 9.94 -2.35
N ALA A 69 -7.48 11.06 -2.86
CA ALA A 69 -8.22 11.12 -4.10
C ALA A 69 -7.78 12.31 -4.97
N ARG A 70 -8.12 12.24 -6.26
CA ARG A 70 -7.68 13.18 -7.28
C ARG A 70 -8.82 13.44 -8.25
N SER A 71 -8.91 14.68 -8.78
CA SER A 71 -9.82 15.03 -9.87
C SER A 71 -9.24 14.64 -11.22
N ARG A 72 -10.09 14.61 -12.22
CA ARG A 72 -9.67 14.70 -13.62
C ARG A 72 -9.04 16.09 -13.86
N GLY A 73 -7.96 16.13 -14.64
CA GLY A 73 -7.35 17.37 -15.11
C GLY A 73 -7.68 17.64 -16.58
N GLY A 74 -7.15 18.75 -17.11
CA GLY A 74 -7.29 19.12 -18.50
C GLY A 74 -8.22 20.34 -18.73
N PRO A 75 -8.29 20.87 -19.97
CA PRO A 75 -9.21 21.95 -20.32
C PRO A 75 -10.68 21.55 -20.14
N PRO A 76 -11.56 22.45 -19.68
CA PRO A 76 -11.27 23.81 -19.22
C PRO A 76 -10.85 23.94 -17.76
N LEU A 77 -10.78 22.83 -17.01
CA LEU A 77 -10.62 22.81 -15.55
C LEU A 77 -9.16 23.04 -15.08
N GLY A 78 -8.19 22.99 -16.00
CA GLY A 78 -6.77 23.11 -15.65
C GLY A 78 -6.17 21.86 -14.98
N PRO A 79 -5.03 21.97 -14.27
CA PRO A 79 -4.36 20.81 -13.67
C PRO A 79 -5.26 20.05 -12.69
N ALA A 80 -5.10 18.71 -12.63
CA ALA A 80 -5.78 17.90 -11.64
C ALA A 80 -5.46 18.38 -10.23
N THR A 81 -6.47 18.46 -9.38
CA THR A 81 -6.27 18.60 -7.94
C THR A 81 -6.19 17.23 -7.29
N HIS A 82 -5.49 17.13 -6.18
CA HIS A 82 -5.46 15.92 -5.35
C HIS A 82 -5.30 16.34 -3.90
N GLY A 83 -5.78 15.49 -3.00
CA GLY A 83 -5.76 15.75 -1.58
C GLY A 83 -6.14 14.55 -0.74
N ILE A 84 -6.29 14.81 0.54
CA ILE A 84 -6.75 13.88 1.56
C ILE A 84 -8.14 14.31 2.01
N TYR A 85 -9.05 13.36 2.00
CA TYR A 85 -10.46 13.56 2.30
C TYR A 85 -10.94 12.50 3.29
N VAL A 86 -11.99 12.82 4.03
CA VAL A 86 -12.64 11.89 4.96
C VAL A 86 -14.15 11.88 4.75
N ARG A 87 -14.77 10.75 5.08
CA ARG A 87 -16.21 10.59 5.19
C ARG A 87 -16.56 9.67 6.35
N ASP A 88 -17.51 10.07 7.18
CA ASP A 88 -17.98 9.27 8.32
C ASP A 88 -19.14 8.36 7.88
N MET A 89 -18.83 7.11 7.64
CA MET A 89 -19.80 6.11 7.18
C MET A 89 -20.68 5.54 8.29
N SER A 90 -20.50 5.97 9.54
CA SER A 90 -21.41 5.67 10.63
C SER A 90 -22.63 6.61 10.67
N VAL A 91 -22.54 7.73 9.96
CA VAL A 91 -23.58 8.75 9.85
C VAL A 91 -24.19 8.70 8.46
N VAL A 92 -25.51 8.59 8.40
CA VAL A 92 -26.26 8.61 7.14
C VAL A 92 -26.10 9.97 6.47
N ASP A 93 -25.89 10.00 5.16
CA ASP A 93 -25.72 11.21 4.34
C ASP A 93 -24.61 12.16 4.84
N SER A 94 -23.55 11.60 5.45
CA SER A 94 -22.41 12.41 5.87
C SER A 94 -21.70 13.03 4.65
N GLU A 95 -21.19 14.25 4.83
CA GLU A 95 -20.47 14.96 3.81
C GLU A 95 -19.03 14.46 3.68
N ILE A 96 -18.45 14.62 2.47
CA ILE A 96 -17.01 14.43 2.24
C ILE A 96 -16.30 15.71 2.71
N VAL A 97 -15.37 15.56 3.65
CA VAL A 97 -14.61 16.66 4.23
C VAL A 97 -13.18 16.64 3.73
N ARG A 98 -12.70 17.77 3.23
CA ARG A 98 -11.31 17.96 2.85
C ARG A 98 -10.44 18.17 4.08
N ILE A 99 -9.35 17.40 4.21
CA ILE A 99 -8.32 17.61 5.22
C ILE A 99 -7.21 18.51 4.67
N LEU A 100 -6.69 18.19 3.49
CA LEU A 100 -5.72 19.02 2.77
C LEU A 100 -5.76 18.72 1.27
N ASP A 101 -5.35 19.69 0.47
CA ASP A 101 -5.12 19.56 -0.96
C ASP A 101 -4.03 20.55 -1.43
N ARG A 102 -3.84 20.66 -2.74
CA ARG A 102 -2.86 21.59 -3.34
C ARG A 102 -3.14 23.08 -3.06
N THR A 103 -4.32 23.45 -2.58
CA THR A 103 -4.64 24.83 -2.20
C THR A 103 -4.34 25.12 -0.73
N THR A 104 -4.13 24.07 0.06
CA THR A 104 -3.87 24.16 1.49
C THR A 104 -2.44 24.66 1.74
N THR A 105 -2.31 25.67 2.60
CA THR A 105 -1.01 26.15 3.07
C THR A 105 -0.38 25.10 4.00
N VAL A 106 0.90 24.84 3.83
CA VAL A 106 1.65 23.94 4.71
C VAL A 106 1.67 24.54 6.11
N PRO A 107 1.38 23.77 7.17
CA PRO A 107 1.44 24.24 8.55
C PRO A 107 2.82 24.76 8.94
N SER A 108 2.87 25.54 10.01
CA SER A 108 4.15 26.00 10.59
C SER A 108 5.05 24.82 10.98
N PRO A 109 6.40 24.97 10.80
CA PRO A 109 7.07 26.19 10.39
C PRO A 109 7.01 26.43 8.88
N ASN A 110 6.43 27.57 8.48
CA ASN A 110 6.30 27.97 7.06
C ASN A 110 6.28 29.51 6.96
N ASN A 111 7.45 30.11 6.72
CA ASN A 111 7.58 31.55 6.54
C ASN A 111 7.63 31.98 5.05
N LEU A 112 7.37 31.04 4.13
CA LEU A 112 7.33 31.26 2.69
C LEU A 112 5.92 31.11 2.11
N ASP A 113 4.89 30.90 2.94
CA ASP A 113 3.50 30.64 2.54
C ASP A 113 3.35 29.51 1.52
N SER A 114 4.26 28.55 1.58
CA SER A 114 4.28 27.41 0.68
C SER A 114 3.03 26.54 0.84
N LYS A 115 2.55 26.01 -0.28
CA LYS A 115 1.39 25.11 -0.34
C LYS A 115 1.83 23.69 -0.69
N PHE A 116 0.97 22.73 -0.37
CA PHE A 116 1.19 21.35 -0.79
C PHE A 116 1.22 21.22 -2.31
N VAL A 117 2.11 20.36 -2.79
CA VAL A 117 2.24 20.00 -4.21
C VAL A 117 1.74 18.58 -4.43
N GLU A 118 2.05 17.68 -3.50
CA GLU A 118 1.68 16.27 -3.59
C GLU A 118 1.47 15.65 -2.22
N THR A 119 0.61 14.63 -2.16
CA THR A 119 0.42 13.73 -1.01
C THR A 119 0.82 12.32 -1.44
N PRO A 120 2.10 11.93 -1.38
CA PRO A 120 2.63 10.78 -2.10
C PRO A 120 2.35 9.42 -1.46
N SER A 121 1.78 9.36 -0.26
CA SER A 121 1.52 8.11 0.46
C SER A 121 0.04 7.90 0.78
N PHE A 122 -0.29 6.70 1.26
CA PHE A 122 -1.62 6.41 1.79
C PHE A 122 -1.83 7.17 3.10
N PRO A 123 -2.95 7.88 3.28
CA PRO A 123 -3.29 8.48 4.56
C PRO A 123 -3.63 7.39 5.58
N ARG A 124 -3.31 7.65 6.83
CA ARG A 124 -3.60 6.78 7.96
C ARG A 124 -4.52 7.47 8.95
N ILE A 125 -5.29 6.69 9.68
CA ILE A 125 -6.21 7.19 10.68
C ILE A 125 -6.04 6.43 11.99
N ASP A 126 -6.10 7.14 13.10
CA ASP A 126 -6.12 6.52 14.42
C ASP A 126 -7.29 5.56 14.58
N MET A 127 -7.06 4.46 15.30
CA MET A 127 -8.07 3.40 15.43
C MET A 127 -9.39 3.88 16.07
N HIS A 128 -9.34 4.85 16.97
CA HIS A 128 -10.48 5.25 17.78
C HIS A 128 -10.80 6.75 17.72
N SER A 129 -9.93 7.57 17.14
CA SER A 129 -10.13 9.01 16.98
C SER A 129 -10.23 9.42 15.51
N ALA A 130 -10.47 10.70 15.24
CA ALA A 130 -10.47 11.27 13.90
C ALA A 130 -9.08 11.78 13.45
N THR A 131 -8.04 11.51 14.22
CA THR A 131 -6.69 11.95 13.92
C THR A 131 -6.13 11.20 12.73
N ILE A 132 -5.63 11.95 11.75
CA ILE A 132 -5.08 11.44 10.50
C ILE A 132 -3.58 11.78 10.45
N ALA A 133 -2.80 10.92 9.82
CA ALA A 133 -1.42 11.21 9.45
C ALA A 133 -1.18 10.92 7.97
N THR A 134 -0.50 11.84 7.29
CA THR A 134 -0.16 11.71 5.86
C THR A 134 1.18 12.35 5.55
N ARG A 135 1.85 11.86 4.50
CA ARG A 135 2.99 12.58 3.90
C ARG A 135 2.51 13.70 3.01
N GLY A 136 3.29 14.79 2.98
CA GLY A 136 3.11 15.87 2.04
C GLY A 136 4.44 16.32 1.45
N ASN A 137 4.46 16.57 0.14
CA ASN A 137 5.55 17.24 -0.56
C ASN A 137 5.10 18.65 -0.94
N HIS A 138 6.03 19.59 -0.89
CA HIS A 138 5.79 21.01 -1.16
C HIS A 138 7.10 21.69 -1.58
N GLY A 139 7.03 22.94 -2.00
CA GLY A 139 8.23 23.80 -2.11
C GLY A 139 8.85 24.06 -0.74
N PRO A 140 10.05 24.67 -0.67
CA PRO A 140 10.66 25.03 0.61
C PRO A 140 9.69 25.83 1.47
N VAL A 141 9.60 25.51 2.74
CA VAL A 141 8.67 26.15 3.69
C VAL A 141 9.36 27.18 4.57
N HIS A 142 10.68 27.08 4.75
CA HIS A 142 11.38 27.94 5.70
C HIS A 142 12.61 28.56 5.07
N ARG A 143 12.73 29.88 5.28
CA ARG A 143 13.88 30.71 4.91
C ARG A 143 14.61 31.10 6.17
N TYR A 144 15.92 30.89 6.17
CA TYR A 144 16.82 31.29 7.26
C TYR A 144 18.19 31.70 6.70
N SER A 145 18.99 32.40 7.50
CA SER A 145 20.33 32.84 7.12
C SER A 145 21.37 32.09 7.94
N LEU A 146 22.40 31.59 7.26
CA LEU A 146 23.60 31.02 7.85
C LEU A 146 24.74 32.03 7.66
N GLY A 147 24.90 33.01 8.61
CA GLY A 147 25.93 34.04 8.51
C GLY A 147 25.48 35.28 7.74
N ASP A 148 26.43 36.12 7.34
CA ASP A 148 26.15 37.51 7.00
C ASP A 148 25.41 37.75 5.67
N ASP A 149 25.39 36.81 4.69
CA ASP A 149 24.78 37.07 3.39
C ASP A 149 24.10 35.88 2.68
N ASP A 150 24.10 34.68 3.26
CA ASP A 150 23.53 33.51 2.58
C ASP A 150 22.12 33.16 3.06
N GLU A 151 21.11 33.54 2.24
CA GLU A 151 19.76 33.06 2.43
C GLU A 151 19.62 31.60 1.98
N THR A 152 19.22 30.75 2.89
CA THR A 152 18.98 29.34 2.64
C THR A 152 17.49 29.01 2.81
N ARG A 153 16.99 28.11 1.96
CA ARG A 153 15.60 27.63 2.01
C ARG A 153 15.58 26.14 2.28
N ALA A 154 14.74 25.72 3.20
CA ALA A 154 14.66 24.34 3.67
C ALA A 154 13.23 23.83 3.79
N GLY A 155 13.11 22.50 3.93
CA GLY A 155 11.86 21.80 4.17
C GLY A 155 11.02 21.65 2.91
N THR A 156 11.11 20.49 2.27
CA THR A 156 10.38 20.17 1.02
C THR A 156 9.43 19.00 1.19
N THR A 157 9.50 18.28 2.31
CA THR A 157 8.66 17.13 2.63
C THR A 157 8.45 17.01 4.13
N GLY A 158 7.33 16.41 4.52
CA GLY A 158 7.00 16.18 5.92
C GLY A 158 5.86 15.20 6.12
N ILE A 159 5.57 14.95 7.38
CA ILE A 159 4.40 14.23 7.87
C ILE A 159 3.48 15.25 8.54
N TYR A 160 2.22 15.24 8.16
CA TYR A 160 1.19 16.18 8.61
C TYR A 160 0.05 15.42 9.26
N THR A 161 -0.49 15.98 10.34
CA THR A 161 -1.49 15.34 11.18
C THR A 161 -2.40 16.37 11.84
N ASN A 162 -3.58 15.96 12.31
CA ASN A 162 -4.60 16.86 12.88
C ASN A 162 -5.09 16.44 14.27
N PRO A 163 -4.21 16.19 15.25
CA PRO A 163 -4.61 15.65 16.56
C PRO A 163 -5.55 16.56 17.34
N PHE A 164 -5.55 17.87 17.04
CA PHE A 164 -6.36 18.87 17.71
C PHE A 164 -7.41 19.52 16.80
N GLY A 165 -7.71 18.87 15.65
CA GLY A 165 -8.60 19.38 14.63
C GLY A 165 -7.87 20.09 13.50
N ASP A 166 -7.02 21.06 13.81
CA ASP A 166 -6.19 21.74 12.82
C ASP A 166 -4.99 20.89 12.39
N LEU A 167 -4.59 21.09 11.13
CA LEU A 167 -3.43 20.42 10.57
C LEU A 167 -2.14 21.01 11.14
N ILE A 168 -1.25 20.17 11.63
CA ILE A 168 0.07 20.54 12.15
C ILE A 168 1.18 19.74 11.49
N THR A 169 2.43 20.22 11.61
CA THR A 169 3.62 19.49 11.17
C THR A 169 4.04 18.48 12.23
N GLY A 170 3.89 17.19 11.90
CA GLY A 170 4.34 16.09 12.75
C GLY A 170 5.82 15.80 12.64
N ALA A 171 6.36 15.75 11.42
CA ALA A 171 7.79 15.64 11.12
C ALA A 171 8.09 16.38 9.82
N ALA A 172 9.30 16.89 9.66
CA ALA A 172 9.70 17.61 8.45
C ALA A 172 11.22 17.58 8.22
N LYS A 173 11.64 17.82 6.99
CA LYS A 173 13.06 17.98 6.60
C LYS A 173 13.58 19.36 7.05
N LEU A 174 13.53 19.64 8.35
CA LEU A 174 13.92 20.92 8.96
C LEU A 174 14.88 20.75 10.13
N GLY A 175 15.25 19.53 10.50
CA GLY A 175 16.04 19.26 11.71
C GLY A 175 17.44 19.91 11.75
N HIS A 176 17.99 20.30 10.59
CA HIS A 176 19.25 21.02 10.48
C HIS A 176 19.13 22.55 10.71
N VAL A 177 17.89 23.06 10.77
CA VAL A 177 17.65 24.46 11.12
C VAL A 177 17.66 24.56 12.65
N PRO A 178 18.52 25.41 13.27
CA PRO A 178 18.71 25.41 14.72
C PRO A 178 17.43 25.56 15.54
N GLU A 179 16.48 26.35 15.08
CA GLU A 179 15.19 26.58 15.73
C GLU A 179 14.26 25.34 15.69
N PHE A 180 14.53 24.40 14.79
CA PHE A 180 13.73 23.20 14.57
C PHE A 180 14.51 21.89 14.78
N SER A 181 15.59 21.94 15.55
CA SER A 181 16.41 20.76 15.88
C SER A 181 15.61 19.59 16.49
N PHE A 182 14.47 19.88 17.12
CA PHE A 182 13.54 18.87 17.64
C PHE A 182 12.88 18.02 16.51
N LEU A 183 12.94 18.46 15.26
CA LEU A 183 12.53 17.71 14.06
C LEU A 183 13.71 16.93 13.42
N GLY A 184 14.91 17.02 13.99
CA GLY A 184 16.09 16.29 13.55
C GLY A 184 16.06 14.81 13.92
N VAL A 185 17.06 14.10 13.41
CA VAL A 185 17.24 12.68 13.73
C VAL A 185 17.74 12.57 15.17
N PRO A 186 17.05 11.84 16.06
CA PRO A 186 17.51 11.64 17.44
C PRO A 186 18.95 11.12 17.49
N GLU A 187 19.73 11.65 18.46
CA GLU A 187 21.15 11.32 18.70
C GLU A 187 22.17 11.83 17.66
N PHE A 188 21.72 12.38 16.53
CA PHE A 188 22.60 12.85 15.46
C PHE A 188 22.66 14.39 15.35
N GLY A 189 22.15 15.09 16.35
CA GLY A 189 22.25 16.55 16.46
C GLY A 189 21.47 17.27 15.35
N ASP A 190 22.20 17.86 14.41
CA ASP A 190 21.69 18.66 13.31
C ASP A 190 21.43 17.90 12.00
N ILE A 191 21.53 16.57 12.03
CA ILE A 191 21.19 15.74 10.86
C ILE A 191 19.68 15.75 10.66
N PRO A 192 19.18 16.20 9.49
CA PRO A 192 17.75 16.15 9.17
C PRO A 192 17.34 14.76 8.71
N PHE A 193 16.06 14.43 8.84
CA PHE A 193 15.47 13.43 7.99
C PHE A 193 15.48 13.92 6.54
N GLU A 194 15.84 13.05 5.60
CA GLU A 194 15.85 13.37 4.17
C GLU A 194 14.52 12.98 3.52
N VAL A 195 14.00 11.82 3.88
CA VAL A 195 12.74 11.29 3.35
C VAL A 195 12.01 10.43 4.37
N PHE A 196 10.68 10.38 4.27
CA PHE A 196 9.79 9.56 5.10
C PHE A 196 9.16 8.45 4.24
N PRO A 197 9.85 7.30 4.04
CA PRO A 197 9.36 6.25 3.16
C PRO A 197 8.09 5.57 3.68
N GLY A 198 7.19 5.25 2.76
CA GLY A 198 5.92 4.61 3.08
C GLY A 198 4.90 5.55 3.74
N ALA A 199 3.91 4.99 4.40
CA ALA A 199 2.89 5.73 5.12
C ALA A 199 3.24 5.81 6.62
N PRO A 200 3.09 6.97 7.26
CA PRO A 200 3.15 7.06 8.73
C PRO A 200 2.01 6.27 9.35
N SER A 201 2.10 5.95 10.62
CA SER A 201 0.99 5.49 11.44
C SER A 201 0.62 6.55 12.48
N VAL A 202 -0.61 6.52 12.97
CA VAL A 202 -1.05 7.39 14.07
C VAL A 202 -1.77 6.57 15.11
N THR A 203 -1.56 6.87 16.39
CA THR A 203 -2.13 6.16 17.52
C THR A 203 -2.37 7.09 18.70
N ASN A 204 -3.20 6.66 19.66
CA ASN A 204 -3.57 7.42 20.86
C ASN A 204 -4.15 8.82 20.56
N GLY A 205 -4.61 9.05 19.33
CA GLY A 205 -5.15 10.33 18.88
C GLY A 205 -4.13 11.44 18.69
N ASN A 206 -2.88 11.28 19.11
CA ASN A 206 -1.88 12.36 19.14
C ASN A 206 -0.43 11.90 18.93
N THR A 207 -0.18 10.64 18.65
CA THR A 207 1.17 10.11 18.46
C THR A 207 1.34 9.62 17.03
N ILE A 208 2.30 10.18 16.30
CA ILE A 208 2.70 9.69 14.97
C ILE A 208 3.89 8.73 15.12
N VAL A 209 3.89 7.69 14.29
CA VAL A 209 4.98 6.71 14.18
C VAL A 209 5.35 6.58 12.72
N PHE A 210 6.64 6.67 12.40
CA PHE A 210 7.08 6.77 11.02
C PHE A 210 8.45 6.13 10.77
N LYS A 211 8.70 5.77 9.52
CA LYS A 211 10.04 5.47 9.01
C LYS A 211 10.70 6.76 8.58
N GLY A 212 11.94 7.00 8.98
CA GLY A 212 12.76 8.09 8.52
C GLY A 212 14.06 7.57 7.92
N ASN A 213 14.45 8.11 6.77
CA ASN A 213 15.77 7.88 6.18
C ASN A 213 16.59 9.17 6.29
N TYR A 214 17.89 9.02 6.44
CA TYR A 214 18.85 10.10 6.58
C TYR A 214 20.24 9.63 6.17
N THR A 215 21.17 10.55 5.95
CA THR A 215 22.58 10.25 5.70
C THR A 215 23.42 10.66 6.90
N ALA A 216 24.16 9.73 7.47
CA ALA A 216 25.14 9.99 8.51
C ALA A 216 26.50 9.45 8.08
N GLU A 217 27.54 10.28 8.22
CA GLU A 217 28.92 9.93 7.81
C GLU A 217 29.03 9.46 6.34
N GLY A 218 28.18 10.02 5.45
CA GLY A 218 28.13 9.65 4.04
C GLY A 218 27.44 8.31 3.74
N ILE A 219 26.81 7.69 4.74
CA ILE A 219 26.12 6.40 4.61
C ILE A 219 24.63 6.62 4.81
N GLY A 220 23.82 6.12 3.86
CA GLY A 220 22.36 6.10 3.99
C GLY A 220 21.91 5.23 5.17
N ARG A 221 21.07 5.77 6.02
CA ARG A 221 20.56 5.15 7.24
C ARG A 221 19.04 5.15 7.25
N THR A 222 18.46 4.25 8.03
CA THR A 222 17.01 4.11 8.16
C THR A 222 16.66 3.82 9.62
N GLY A 223 15.46 4.22 10.02
CA GLY A 223 14.97 3.92 11.36
C GLY A 223 13.45 4.08 11.49
N VAL A 224 12.95 3.64 12.63
CA VAL A 224 11.56 3.79 13.07
C VAL A 224 11.56 4.77 14.24
N TYR A 225 10.74 5.79 14.13
CA TYR A 225 10.66 6.92 15.04
C TYR A 225 9.21 7.17 15.42
N TYR A 226 9.02 7.83 16.55
CA TYR A 226 7.71 8.35 16.94
C TYR A 226 7.83 9.78 17.49
N ARG A 227 6.71 10.47 17.51
CA ARG A 227 6.58 11.78 18.14
C ARG A 227 5.23 11.86 18.83
N ASP A 228 5.25 12.12 20.15
CA ASP A 228 4.07 12.45 20.93
C ASP A 228 3.78 13.95 20.78
N LEU A 229 2.61 14.27 20.24
CA LEU A 229 2.19 15.64 19.95
C LEU A 229 1.33 16.27 21.05
N THR A 230 1.16 15.61 22.20
CA THR A 230 0.35 16.12 23.31
C THR A 230 0.78 17.51 23.76
N SER A 231 2.08 17.79 23.80
CA SER A 231 2.65 19.07 24.19
C SER A 231 2.41 20.19 23.18
N GLU A 232 2.12 19.86 21.93
CA GLU A 232 1.88 20.85 20.86
C GLU A 232 0.63 21.68 21.12
N SER A 233 -0.41 21.12 21.76
CA SER A 233 -1.62 21.83 22.17
C SER A 233 -1.35 22.96 23.16
N ALA A 234 -0.26 22.86 23.92
CA ALA A 234 0.18 23.87 24.89
C ALA A 234 1.31 24.78 24.36
N GLY A 235 1.62 24.69 23.04
CA GLY A 235 2.73 25.44 22.42
C GLY A 235 4.12 24.86 22.71
N GLY A 236 4.18 23.60 23.20
CA GLY A 236 5.43 22.87 23.38
C GLY A 236 5.91 22.25 22.06
N MET A 237 7.21 21.92 22.02
CA MET A 237 7.84 21.27 20.87
C MET A 237 8.49 19.97 21.35
N SER A 238 7.75 18.85 21.27
CA SER A 238 8.28 17.53 21.59
C SER A 238 9.26 17.07 20.51
N PRO A 239 10.42 16.49 20.87
CA PRO A 239 11.33 15.93 19.88
C PRO A 239 10.78 14.64 19.27
N ALA A 240 11.31 14.27 18.10
CA ALA A 240 11.19 12.91 17.63
C ALA A 240 12.01 11.98 18.52
N GLU A 241 11.51 10.78 18.77
CA GLU A 241 12.17 9.75 19.56
C GLU A 241 12.38 8.48 18.74
N MET A 242 13.49 7.78 19.00
CA MET A 242 13.89 6.60 18.24
C MET A 242 13.37 5.32 18.89
N ILE A 243 12.75 4.45 18.08
CA ILE A 243 12.42 3.08 18.46
C ILE A 243 13.55 2.14 18.05
N ALA A 244 13.98 2.21 16.78
CA ALA A 244 15.05 1.40 16.23
C ALA A 244 15.68 2.11 15.03
N ASN A 245 16.97 1.88 14.80
CA ASN A 245 17.66 2.40 13.62
C ASN A 245 18.74 1.42 13.11
N SER A 246 19.27 1.70 11.93
CA SER A 246 20.33 0.93 11.29
C SER A 246 21.76 1.32 11.75
N VAL A 247 21.91 2.00 12.88
CA VAL A 247 23.21 2.41 13.43
C VAL A 247 23.47 1.78 14.79
N HIS A 248 22.47 1.84 15.69
CA HIS A 248 22.64 1.46 17.09
C HIS A 248 21.79 0.27 17.51
N THR A 249 20.78 -0.11 16.72
CA THR A 249 19.85 -1.17 17.13
C THR A 249 20.29 -2.51 16.56
N TYR A 250 20.59 -3.45 17.43
CA TYR A 250 20.92 -4.82 17.06
C TYR A 250 19.64 -5.64 16.79
N ILE A 251 19.74 -6.56 15.83
CA ILE A 251 18.72 -7.60 15.63
C ILE A 251 18.69 -8.47 16.90
N PRO A 252 17.56 -8.60 17.60
CA PRO A 252 17.49 -9.32 18.87
C PRO A 252 18.07 -10.74 18.80
N GLY A 253 18.96 -11.04 19.74
CA GLY A 253 19.64 -12.33 19.82
C GLY A 253 20.85 -12.49 18.89
N THR A 254 21.32 -11.42 18.28
CA THR A 254 22.51 -11.38 17.41
C THR A 254 23.42 -10.20 17.71
N ASP A 255 24.63 -10.21 17.13
CA ASP A 255 25.57 -9.08 17.15
C ASP A 255 25.51 -8.24 15.86
N VAL A 256 24.44 -8.39 15.06
CA VAL A 256 24.24 -7.70 13.79
C VAL A 256 23.27 -6.54 13.99
N VAL A 257 23.65 -5.33 13.58
CA VAL A 257 22.73 -4.18 13.56
C VAL A 257 21.76 -4.29 12.41
N PHE A 258 20.60 -3.62 12.50
CA PHE A 258 19.70 -3.53 11.36
C PHE A 258 20.41 -2.86 10.18
N GLY A 259 20.30 -3.44 8.99
CA GLY A 259 20.65 -2.80 7.73
C GLY A 259 19.45 -2.08 7.10
N SER A 260 18.23 -2.53 7.43
CA SER A 260 16.98 -1.96 6.91
C SER A 260 15.85 -2.05 7.94
N THR A 261 14.99 -1.03 7.95
CA THR A 261 13.71 -1.02 8.68
C THR A 261 12.56 -0.71 7.72
N ALA A 262 11.40 -1.33 7.92
CA ALA A 262 10.20 -1.07 7.15
C ALA A 262 9.28 -0.01 7.80
N PRO A 263 8.34 0.58 7.04
CA PRO A 263 7.34 1.48 7.60
C PRO A 263 6.53 0.81 8.71
N PRO A 264 6.43 1.43 9.90
CA PRO A 264 5.77 0.85 11.06
C PRO A 264 4.24 0.87 10.95
N ASN A 265 3.60 0.08 11.82
CA ASN A 265 2.19 0.23 12.18
C ASN A 265 2.09 0.31 13.71
N ALA A 266 1.15 1.12 14.23
CA ALA A 266 1.01 1.36 15.66
C ALA A 266 -0.46 1.27 16.10
N ALA A 267 -0.65 0.81 17.33
CA ALA A 267 -1.96 0.79 17.97
C ALA A 267 -1.79 0.81 19.50
N GLY A 268 -2.47 1.73 20.18
CA GLY A 268 -2.26 1.99 21.59
C GLY A 268 -0.81 2.44 21.85
N ASP A 269 -0.20 1.87 22.86
CA ASP A 269 1.19 2.12 23.29
C ASP A 269 2.24 1.21 22.59
N LYS A 270 1.88 0.58 21.47
CA LYS A 270 2.71 -0.41 20.80
C LYS A 270 2.93 -0.07 19.34
N VAL A 271 4.11 -0.42 18.87
CA VAL A 271 4.49 -0.34 17.46
C VAL A 271 5.01 -1.69 16.98
N VAL A 272 4.65 -2.02 15.74
CA VAL A 272 5.14 -3.21 15.02
C VAL A 272 5.81 -2.77 13.73
N PHE A 273 6.97 -3.32 13.43
CA PHE A 273 7.70 -3.07 12.19
C PHE A 273 8.51 -4.31 11.77
N ALA A 274 8.85 -4.40 10.48
CA ALA A 274 9.84 -5.34 10.00
C ALA A 274 11.23 -4.68 9.99
N GLY A 275 12.26 -5.46 10.27
CA GLY A 275 13.65 -5.03 10.22
C GLY A 275 14.55 -6.20 9.84
N PHE A 276 15.57 -5.92 9.03
CA PHE A 276 16.44 -6.93 8.46
C PHE A 276 17.90 -6.49 8.46
N ASP A 277 18.81 -7.44 8.31
CA ASP A 277 20.25 -7.21 8.14
C ASP A 277 20.60 -6.55 6.81
N ASP A 278 19.80 -6.80 5.78
CA ASP A 278 19.97 -6.24 4.44
C ASP A 278 18.59 -6.02 3.78
N GLU A 279 18.43 -4.93 3.02
CA GLU A 279 17.17 -4.62 2.33
C GLU A 279 16.96 -5.48 1.07
N ALA A 280 18.04 -5.71 0.33
CA ALA A 280 17.97 -6.37 -0.98
C ALA A 280 17.95 -7.89 -0.87
N ALA A 281 18.67 -8.45 0.10
CA ALA A 281 18.84 -9.89 0.30
C ALA A 281 18.80 -10.26 1.80
N PRO A 282 17.67 -10.09 2.47
CA PRO A 282 17.55 -10.36 3.90
C PRO A 282 17.93 -11.80 4.25
N SER A 283 18.83 -11.98 5.21
CA SER A 283 19.22 -13.29 5.75
C SER A 283 18.89 -13.44 7.24
N LEU A 284 18.80 -12.31 7.95
CA LEU A 284 18.42 -12.20 9.36
C LEU A 284 17.36 -11.13 9.54
N GLY A 285 16.62 -11.24 10.62
CA GLY A 285 15.60 -10.27 10.98
C GLY A 285 14.20 -10.84 10.92
N GLY A 286 13.21 -9.97 10.95
CA GLY A 286 11.81 -10.39 11.04
C GLY A 286 10.88 -9.25 11.43
N ILE A 287 9.82 -9.59 12.17
CA ILE A 287 8.80 -8.67 12.67
C ILE A 287 9.01 -8.47 14.16
N TYR A 288 9.05 -7.22 14.58
CA TYR A 288 9.31 -6.81 15.95
C TYR A 288 8.15 -6.02 16.53
N LEU A 289 7.87 -6.27 17.80
CA LEU A 289 6.97 -5.49 18.65
C LEU A 289 7.80 -4.69 19.64
N ALA A 290 7.47 -3.43 19.81
CA ALA A 290 8.08 -2.55 20.78
C ALA A 290 7.02 -1.67 21.47
N PRO A 291 7.21 -1.25 22.72
CA PRO A 291 6.44 -0.16 23.31
C PRO A 291 6.86 1.18 22.69
N LEU A 292 5.96 2.17 22.72
CA LEU A 292 6.25 3.55 22.33
C LEU A 292 7.10 4.23 23.42
N GLN A 293 8.38 3.95 23.37
CA GLN A 293 9.40 4.48 24.30
C GLN A 293 10.69 4.68 23.53
N TYR A 294 11.56 5.53 24.05
CA TYR A 294 12.89 5.74 23.49
C TYR A 294 13.75 4.49 23.64
N GLN A 295 14.31 3.98 22.53
CA GLN A 295 15.17 2.79 22.48
C GLN A 295 14.63 1.59 23.30
N PRO A 296 13.39 1.17 23.06
CA PRO A 296 12.78 0.13 23.86
C PRO A 296 13.38 -1.25 23.57
N PRO A 297 13.22 -2.22 24.47
CA PRO A 297 13.51 -3.60 24.12
C PRO A 297 12.57 -4.08 23.01
N LEU A 298 13.15 -4.72 21.98
CA LEU A 298 12.42 -5.29 20.89
C LEU A 298 12.05 -6.75 21.17
N THR A 299 10.79 -7.11 20.98
CA THR A 299 10.32 -8.49 21.03
C THR A 299 10.16 -9.04 19.61
N THR A 300 10.91 -10.06 19.25
CA THR A 300 10.74 -10.75 17.97
C THR A 300 9.43 -11.54 18.00
N LEU A 301 8.52 -11.23 17.07
CA LEU A 301 7.26 -11.94 16.90
C LEU A 301 7.40 -13.10 15.92
N VAL A 302 8.07 -12.87 14.80
CA VAL A 302 8.36 -13.86 13.76
C VAL A 302 9.68 -13.49 13.10
N GLY A 303 10.57 -14.44 12.94
CA GLY A 303 11.90 -14.26 12.33
C GLY A 303 12.11 -15.10 11.07
N ILE A 304 13.05 -14.67 10.22
CA ILE A 304 13.64 -15.52 9.18
C ILE A 304 14.28 -16.73 9.90
N GLY A 305 13.98 -17.94 9.43
CA GLY A 305 14.42 -19.18 10.08
C GLY A 305 13.40 -19.78 11.06
N ASP A 306 12.35 -19.05 11.45
CA ASP A 306 11.29 -19.60 12.29
C ASP A 306 10.45 -20.62 11.53
N ARG A 307 9.84 -21.54 12.29
CA ARG A 307 8.99 -22.59 11.74
C ARG A 307 7.72 -21.98 11.12
N VAL A 308 7.39 -22.45 9.91
CA VAL A 308 6.16 -22.04 9.23
C VAL A 308 4.95 -22.80 9.81
N PRO A 309 3.95 -22.11 10.36
CA PRO A 309 2.75 -22.75 10.91
C PRO A 309 1.97 -23.50 9.84
N GLY A 310 1.44 -24.67 10.21
CA GLY A 310 0.64 -25.51 9.30
C GLY A 310 1.43 -26.25 8.22
N GLN A 311 2.77 -26.02 8.15
CA GLN A 311 3.66 -26.67 7.19
C GLN A 311 4.50 -27.78 7.84
N SER A 312 5.31 -28.46 7.03
CA SER A 312 6.26 -29.49 7.51
C SER A 312 7.15 -28.92 8.62
N VAL A 313 7.54 -29.78 9.57
CA VAL A 313 8.47 -29.39 10.67
C VAL A 313 9.81 -28.86 10.18
N LYS A 314 10.16 -29.10 8.91
CA LYS A 314 11.40 -28.66 8.28
C LYS A 314 11.23 -27.29 7.57
N ASP A 315 10.00 -26.87 7.30
CA ASP A 315 9.75 -25.62 6.60
C ASP A 315 10.00 -24.42 7.53
N ARG A 316 10.81 -23.48 7.04
CA ARG A 316 11.23 -22.27 7.74
C ARG A 316 10.93 -21.07 6.87
N PHE A 317 10.54 -19.94 7.48
CA PHE A 317 10.47 -18.68 6.76
C PHE A 317 11.85 -18.33 6.20
N ASN A 318 11.90 -18.03 4.92
CA ASN A 318 13.09 -17.50 4.24
C ASN A 318 12.86 -16.10 3.66
N ALA A 319 11.62 -15.61 3.70
CA ALA A 319 11.29 -14.22 3.43
C ALA A 319 10.04 -13.81 4.22
N ILE A 320 10.03 -12.57 4.68
CA ILE A 320 8.92 -11.91 5.38
C ILE A 320 8.70 -10.57 4.71
N GLY A 321 7.44 -10.21 4.45
CA GLY A 321 7.09 -8.94 3.80
C GLY A 321 7.20 -7.74 4.75
N GLU A 322 7.48 -6.58 4.19
CA GLU A 322 7.56 -5.31 4.91
C GLU A 322 6.18 -4.71 5.23
N GLY A 323 5.14 -5.08 4.46
CA GLY A 323 3.78 -4.60 4.67
C GLY A 323 3.11 -5.34 5.81
N ILE A 324 3.03 -4.70 6.98
CA ILE A 324 2.53 -5.30 8.21
C ILE A 324 1.25 -4.58 8.65
N ALA A 325 0.18 -5.35 8.88
CA ALA A 325 -1.04 -4.87 9.51
C ALA A 325 -1.00 -5.13 11.02
N PHE A 326 -1.53 -4.20 11.82
CA PHE A 326 -1.57 -4.34 13.28
C PHE A 326 -2.79 -3.64 13.86
N ASP A 327 -3.51 -4.30 14.76
CA ASP A 327 -4.70 -3.77 15.46
C ASP A 327 -4.53 -3.61 16.97
N GLY A 328 -3.28 -3.73 17.48
CA GLY A 328 -2.95 -3.69 18.90
C GLY A 328 -2.74 -5.08 19.53
N ARG A 329 -3.28 -6.14 18.90
CA ARG A 329 -3.08 -7.52 19.31
C ARG A 329 -2.64 -8.41 18.16
N PHE A 330 -3.31 -8.36 17.05
CA PHE A 330 -3.06 -9.24 15.90
C PHE A 330 -2.16 -8.54 14.87
N VAL A 331 -1.18 -9.29 14.37
CA VAL A 331 -0.21 -8.82 13.36
C VAL A 331 -0.40 -9.64 12.10
N GLY A 332 -0.86 -9.01 11.02
CA GLY A 332 -0.99 -9.62 9.71
C GLY A 332 0.26 -9.39 8.86
N PHE A 333 0.74 -10.42 8.19
CA PHE A 333 1.93 -10.33 7.35
C PHE A 333 1.93 -11.38 6.23
N TRP A 334 2.73 -11.15 5.21
CA TRP A 334 3.08 -12.11 4.17
C TRP A 334 4.40 -12.78 4.51
N GLY A 335 4.50 -14.09 4.24
CA GLY A 335 5.74 -14.85 4.40
C GLY A 335 5.92 -15.91 3.33
N ALA A 336 7.17 -16.28 3.07
CA ALA A 336 7.53 -17.31 2.12
C ALA A 336 8.50 -18.33 2.73
N TRP A 337 8.52 -19.53 2.13
CA TRP A 337 9.37 -20.62 2.57
C TRP A 337 9.76 -21.55 1.43
N GLY A 338 10.77 -22.39 1.67
CA GLY A 338 11.30 -23.31 0.66
C GLY A 338 12.23 -22.61 -0.33
N LYS A 339 12.89 -23.41 -1.19
CA LYS A 339 13.91 -22.93 -2.13
C LYS A 339 13.40 -22.74 -3.57
N GLN A 340 12.18 -23.21 -3.84
CA GLN A 340 11.63 -23.15 -5.20
C GLN A 340 11.09 -21.77 -5.48
N THR A 341 11.41 -21.28 -6.66
CA THR A 341 10.92 -20.02 -7.20
C THR A 341 10.13 -20.21 -8.49
N ARG A 342 9.46 -19.18 -8.91
CA ARG A 342 8.74 -19.06 -10.19
C ARG A 342 9.10 -17.71 -10.81
N THR A 343 9.39 -17.73 -12.08
CA THR A 343 9.67 -16.50 -12.82
C THR A 343 8.38 -15.80 -13.21
N VAL A 344 8.28 -14.50 -12.89
CA VAL A 344 7.23 -13.60 -13.42
C VAL A 344 7.87 -12.56 -14.33
N LYS A 345 7.15 -12.18 -15.39
CA LYS A 345 7.51 -11.07 -16.28
C LYS A 345 6.78 -9.84 -15.80
N LEU A 346 7.51 -8.74 -15.64
CA LEU A 346 6.97 -7.46 -15.22
C LEU A 346 7.10 -6.47 -16.38
N TYR A 347 5.99 -5.89 -16.75
CA TYR A 347 5.85 -4.89 -17.80
C TYR A 347 5.68 -3.51 -17.18
N CYS A 348 6.14 -2.46 -17.86
CA CYS A 348 5.80 -1.11 -17.47
C CYS A 348 4.28 -0.90 -17.62
N LYS A 349 3.72 -0.04 -16.78
CA LYS A 349 2.32 0.35 -16.92
C LYS A 349 2.14 1.15 -18.20
N GLU A 350 0.99 0.99 -18.85
CA GLU A 350 0.60 1.77 -20.03
C GLU A 350 0.01 3.13 -19.62
N GLU A 351 -0.56 3.20 -18.40
CA GLU A 351 -1.23 4.38 -17.89
C GLU A 351 -0.61 4.90 -16.58
N GLY A 352 -0.74 6.21 -16.33
CA GLY A 352 -0.32 6.84 -15.10
C GLY A 352 0.65 8.01 -15.28
N ASN A 353 1.68 8.08 -14.44
CA ASN A 353 2.69 9.13 -14.52
C ASN A 353 3.62 8.90 -15.71
N LYS A 354 3.52 9.76 -16.73
CA LYS A 354 4.26 9.64 -18.01
C LYS A 354 5.78 9.57 -17.82
N ASP A 355 6.35 10.41 -16.93
CA ASP A 355 7.80 10.41 -16.69
C ASP A 355 8.27 9.08 -16.08
N ARG A 356 7.46 8.52 -15.15
CA ARG A 356 7.75 7.22 -14.53
C ARG A 356 7.64 6.08 -15.53
N ILE A 357 6.65 6.12 -16.42
CA ILE A 357 6.45 5.11 -17.47
C ILE A 357 7.62 5.18 -18.47
N ALA A 358 7.98 6.37 -18.94
CA ALA A 358 9.12 6.57 -19.83
C ALA A 358 10.43 6.05 -19.22
N TYR A 359 10.67 6.39 -17.95
CA TYR A 359 11.86 5.91 -17.22
C TYR A 359 11.84 4.38 -17.02
N CYS A 360 10.68 3.78 -16.77
CA CYS A 360 10.52 2.33 -16.70
C CYS A 360 10.87 1.66 -18.03
N ASN A 361 10.32 2.15 -19.13
CA ASN A 361 10.61 1.64 -20.47
C ASN A 361 12.10 1.76 -20.82
N GLN A 362 12.72 2.88 -20.50
CA GLN A 362 14.16 3.06 -20.64
C GLN A 362 14.96 2.03 -19.81
N ALA A 363 14.58 1.81 -18.56
CA ALA A 363 15.21 0.83 -17.67
C ALA A 363 15.05 -0.62 -18.16
N LEU A 364 13.99 -0.92 -18.93
CA LEU A 364 13.81 -2.22 -19.58
C LEU A 364 14.57 -2.35 -20.92
N SER A 365 15.37 -1.36 -21.29
CA SER A 365 16.06 -1.28 -22.59
C SER A 365 15.10 -1.21 -23.78
N CYS A 366 13.95 -0.57 -23.60
CA CYS A 366 13.09 -0.08 -24.64
C CYS A 366 13.46 1.40 -24.86
N PRO A 367 14.41 1.74 -25.78
CA PRO A 367 14.76 3.14 -25.99
C PRO A 367 13.55 3.88 -26.55
N ALA A 368 13.17 4.94 -25.86
CA ALA A 368 12.32 5.96 -26.44
C ALA A 368 13.08 6.66 -27.56
N SER A 369 12.42 6.91 -28.69
CA SER A 369 12.89 7.97 -29.58
C SER A 369 12.78 9.30 -28.83
N GLU A 370 13.65 10.29 -29.13
CA GLU A 370 13.57 11.61 -28.48
C GLU A 370 12.19 12.28 -28.70
N GLU A 371 11.45 11.91 -29.76
CA GLU A 371 10.12 12.40 -30.08
C GLU A 371 9.01 11.71 -29.27
N ASP A 372 9.24 10.49 -28.78
CA ASP A 372 8.22 9.64 -28.12
C ASP A 372 8.32 9.60 -26.59
N LEU A 373 9.18 10.43 -25.98
CA LEU A 373 9.29 10.54 -24.51
C LEU A 373 7.96 10.90 -23.81
N GLY A 374 6.93 11.25 -24.59
CA GLY A 374 5.57 11.50 -24.12
C GLY A 374 4.58 10.36 -24.27
N ASP A 375 4.89 9.33 -25.08
CA ASP A 375 4.02 8.17 -25.32
C ASP A 375 4.80 6.84 -25.20
N PRO A 376 4.92 6.31 -23.98
CA PRO A 376 5.70 5.10 -23.72
C PRO A 376 5.13 3.82 -24.33
N GLY A 377 3.88 3.81 -24.79
CA GLY A 377 3.26 2.68 -25.49
C GLY A 377 3.82 2.48 -26.91
N SER A 378 4.15 3.58 -27.61
CA SER A 378 4.50 3.53 -29.02
C SER A 378 5.84 2.84 -29.31
N ILE A 379 6.77 2.84 -28.38
CA ILE A 379 8.16 2.38 -28.59
C ILE A 379 8.26 0.85 -28.71
N CYS A 380 7.44 0.15 -27.98
CA CYS A 380 7.40 -1.32 -28.02
C CYS A 380 6.45 -1.85 -29.10
N ASP A 381 5.62 -0.99 -29.66
CA ASP A 381 4.61 -1.30 -30.67
C ASP A 381 4.93 -0.76 -32.07
N ASP A 382 6.07 -0.07 -32.25
CA ASP A 382 6.56 0.40 -33.54
C ASP A 382 6.88 -0.79 -34.46
N GLU A 383 6.19 -0.89 -35.59
CA GLU A 383 6.37 -1.96 -36.58
C GLU A 383 7.78 -2.00 -37.17
N ASP A 384 8.48 -0.87 -37.21
CA ASP A 384 9.85 -0.75 -37.69
C ASP A 384 10.89 -1.10 -36.63
N ASP A 385 10.52 -1.21 -35.34
CA ASP A 385 11.43 -1.64 -34.28
C ASP A 385 11.64 -3.16 -34.37
N PRO A 386 12.92 -3.64 -34.41
CA PRO A 386 13.22 -5.09 -34.43
C PRO A 386 12.67 -5.85 -33.21
N ARG A 387 12.13 -5.13 -32.22
CA ARG A 387 11.46 -5.67 -31.05
C ARG A 387 9.93 -5.63 -31.17
N PHE A 388 9.38 -5.11 -32.27
CA PHE A 388 7.93 -5.07 -32.53
C PHE A 388 7.26 -6.42 -32.23
N GLY A 389 6.17 -6.39 -31.51
CA GLY A 389 5.49 -7.60 -31.01
C GLY A 389 6.20 -8.33 -29.86
N LYS A 390 7.33 -7.76 -29.34
CA LYS A 390 8.02 -8.24 -28.15
C LYS A 390 7.92 -7.18 -27.06
N SER A 391 6.82 -7.18 -26.31
CA SER A 391 6.65 -6.26 -25.17
C SER A 391 7.86 -6.31 -24.26
N CYS A 392 8.39 -5.15 -23.90
CA CYS A 392 9.54 -5.05 -23.01
C CYS A 392 9.16 -5.46 -21.59
N TYR A 393 9.95 -6.33 -21.00
CA TYR A 393 9.72 -6.82 -19.64
C TYR A 393 11.03 -7.11 -18.91
N THR A 394 10.99 -7.06 -17.59
CA THR A 394 12.02 -7.65 -16.74
C THR A 394 11.51 -8.94 -16.10
N LYS A 395 12.43 -9.83 -15.75
CA LYS A 395 12.11 -11.07 -15.02
C LYS A 395 12.36 -10.89 -13.54
N ARG A 396 11.44 -11.37 -12.73
CA ARG A 396 11.61 -11.47 -11.28
C ARG A 396 11.26 -12.87 -10.82
N GLU A 397 12.02 -13.34 -9.84
CA GLU A 397 11.74 -14.60 -9.17
C GLU A 397 10.81 -14.35 -7.98
N VAL A 398 9.73 -15.13 -7.90
CA VAL A 398 8.80 -15.11 -6.77
C VAL A 398 8.81 -16.46 -6.08
N PRO A 399 8.69 -16.51 -4.75
CA PRO A 399 8.65 -17.78 -4.02
C PRO A 399 7.49 -18.66 -4.50
N ALA A 400 7.78 -19.94 -4.74
CA ALA A 400 6.75 -20.91 -5.09
C ALA A 400 5.86 -21.27 -3.89
N LYS A 401 6.39 -21.20 -2.68
CA LYS A 401 5.65 -21.38 -1.42
C LYS A 401 5.56 -20.04 -0.70
N GLN A 402 4.35 -19.52 -0.57
CA GLN A 402 4.07 -18.26 0.08
C GLN A 402 2.66 -18.26 0.67
N GLY A 403 2.41 -17.39 1.63
CA GLY A 403 1.12 -17.30 2.30
C GLY A 403 0.92 -16.03 3.10
N ILE A 404 -0.30 -15.88 3.58
CA ILE A 404 -0.73 -14.83 4.51
C ILE A 404 -0.84 -15.45 5.91
N PHE A 405 -0.31 -14.73 6.89
CA PHE A 405 -0.24 -15.16 8.28
C PHE A 405 -0.80 -14.12 9.21
N VAL A 406 -1.27 -14.55 10.36
CA VAL A 406 -1.64 -13.69 11.50
C VAL A 406 -0.94 -14.20 12.76
N HIS A 407 -0.21 -13.31 13.43
CA HIS A 407 0.40 -13.57 14.73
C HIS A 407 -0.43 -12.91 15.83
N ASP A 408 -0.76 -13.67 16.88
CA ASP A 408 -1.42 -13.16 18.09
C ASP A 408 -0.36 -12.84 19.15
N THR A 409 -0.16 -11.56 19.41
CA THR A 409 0.87 -11.08 20.36
C THR A 409 0.58 -11.47 21.81
N GLN A 410 -0.67 -11.82 22.15
CA GLN A 410 -1.02 -12.26 23.50
C GLN A 410 -0.70 -13.74 23.74
N THR A 411 -0.90 -14.59 22.74
CA THR A 411 -0.65 -16.03 22.87
C THR A 411 0.71 -16.45 22.31
N GLY A 412 1.38 -15.58 21.56
CA GLY A 412 2.61 -15.89 20.83
C GLY A 412 2.40 -16.86 19.66
N MET A 413 1.15 -17.12 19.26
CA MET A 413 0.84 -18.09 18.20
C MET A 413 0.73 -17.41 16.84
N THR A 414 1.36 -18.02 15.84
CA THR A 414 1.19 -17.62 14.44
C THR A 414 0.28 -18.62 13.72
N HIS A 415 -0.68 -18.09 12.96
CA HIS A 415 -1.67 -18.84 12.20
C HIS A 415 -1.48 -18.63 10.71
N LEU A 416 -1.51 -19.71 9.93
CA LEU A 416 -1.61 -19.64 8.48
C LEU A 416 -3.05 -19.29 8.10
N VAL A 417 -3.25 -18.17 7.41
CA VAL A 417 -4.56 -17.71 6.93
C VAL A 417 -4.86 -18.30 5.56
N SER A 418 -3.93 -18.19 4.65
CA SER A 418 -4.04 -18.73 3.29
C SER A 418 -2.67 -18.95 2.71
N GLU A 419 -2.56 -19.95 1.83
CA GLU A 419 -1.32 -20.25 1.13
C GLU A 419 -1.55 -20.35 -0.38
N ARG A 420 -0.47 -20.18 -1.13
CA ARG A 420 -0.49 -20.43 -2.56
C ARG A 420 -0.80 -21.91 -2.82
N GLY A 421 -1.73 -22.19 -3.73
CA GLY A 421 -2.15 -23.55 -4.04
C GLY A 421 -3.39 -23.60 -4.93
N LYS A 422 -4.41 -24.34 -4.50
CA LYS A 422 -5.60 -24.59 -5.32
C LYS A 422 -6.45 -23.34 -5.61
N GLN A 423 -6.56 -22.42 -4.63
CA GLN A 423 -7.42 -21.25 -4.72
C GLN A 423 -6.65 -20.02 -5.21
N PHE A 424 -5.43 -19.82 -4.73
CA PHE A 424 -4.64 -18.64 -5.02
C PHE A 424 -3.32 -19.01 -5.68
N ASP A 425 -2.91 -18.24 -6.68
CA ASP A 425 -1.65 -18.44 -7.37
C ASP A 425 -0.58 -17.44 -6.91
N ASN A 426 -0.97 -16.27 -6.38
CA ASN A 426 -0.03 -15.27 -5.90
C ASN A 426 -0.67 -14.32 -4.87
N PHE A 427 0.19 -13.78 -3.98
CA PHE A 427 -0.15 -12.72 -3.03
C PHE A 427 0.70 -11.47 -3.24
N LEU A 428 1.75 -11.53 -4.07
CA LEU A 428 2.65 -10.41 -4.35
C LEU A 428 2.21 -9.65 -5.59
N TYR A 429 2.14 -8.33 -5.43
CA TYR A 429 1.84 -7.38 -6.50
C TYR A 429 3.04 -6.49 -6.72
N TRP A 430 3.40 -6.27 -7.97
CA TRP A 430 4.56 -5.52 -8.35
C TRP A 430 4.19 -4.12 -8.85
N ASN A 431 4.97 -3.13 -8.47
CA ASN A 431 4.85 -1.77 -8.95
C ASN A 431 6.23 -1.18 -9.19
N TYR A 432 6.36 -0.43 -10.28
CA TYR A 432 7.53 0.41 -10.52
C TYR A 432 7.29 1.74 -9.81
N SER A 433 7.89 1.91 -8.65
CA SER A 433 7.63 2.99 -7.71
C SER A 433 8.92 3.72 -7.35
N GLY A 434 8.77 4.89 -6.80
CA GLY A 434 9.85 5.81 -6.51
C GLY A 434 9.70 7.11 -7.30
N ARG A 435 10.59 8.05 -7.10
CA ARG A 435 10.63 9.32 -7.81
C ARG A 435 11.65 9.22 -8.93
N VAL A 436 11.27 9.64 -10.12
CA VAL A 436 12.21 9.73 -11.26
C VAL A 436 13.20 10.85 -10.95
N PRO A 437 14.52 10.60 -11.04
CA PRO A 437 15.50 11.66 -10.89
C PRO A 437 15.22 12.81 -11.84
N CYS A 438 15.31 14.04 -11.36
CA CYS A 438 15.12 15.26 -12.15
C CYS A 438 13.77 15.39 -12.86
N ALA A 439 12.76 14.63 -12.48
CA ALA A 439 11.40 14.77 -13.00
C ALA A 439 10.85 16.14 -12.63
N SER A 440 10.73 17.01 -13.61
CA SER A 440 10.24 18.37 -13.45
C SER A 440 8.73 18.39 -13.22
N HIS A 441 8.30 18.28 -11.99
CA HIS A 441 6.93 18.67 -11.62
C HIS A 441 6.88 20.18 -11.38
N GLY A 442 7.13 20.98 -12.43
CA GLY A 442 6.83 22.41 -12.43
C GLY A 442 7.59 23.29 -11.43
N HIS A 443 8.64 22.79 -10.83
CA HIS A 443 9.52 23.57 -9.97
C HIS A 443 10.90 23.61 -10.59
N SER A 444 11.28 24.83 -11.00
CA SER A 444 12.58 25.22 -11.48
C SER A 444 13.70 24.62 -10.63
N ALA A 445 14.70 24.13 -11.34
CA ALA A 445 15.95 23.59 -10.81
C ALA A 445 16.82 24.65 -10.10
N GLU A 446 16.27 25.36 -9.14
CA GLU A 446 17.04 26.16 -8.20
C GLU A 446 17.12 25.38 -6.89
N GLY A 447 18.20 24.61 -6.71
CA GLY A 447 18.46 23.81 -5.52
C GLY A 447 17.85 22.40 -5.56
N GLY A 448 17.93 21.69 -6.69
CA GLY A 448 17.40 20.33 -6.86
C GLY A 448 18.15 19.30 -6.05
N GLU A 449 17.85 19.16 -4.78
CA GLU A 449 18.09 17.92 -4.05
C GLU A 449 17.08 16.87 -4.51
N ASP A 450 17.58 15.69 -4.81
CA ASP A 450 16.78 14.52 -5.23
C ASP A 450 16.02 13.98 -4.01
N ASP A 451 14.85 14.56 -3.70
CA ASP A 451 14.05 14.32 -2.50
C ASP A 451 13.26 13.00 -2.55
N GLY A 452 13.73 11.99 -3.23
CA GLY A 452 12.94 10.78 -3.38
C GLY A 452 13.76 9.48 -3.38
N GLU A 453 13.08 8.39 -3.05
CA GLU A 453 13.65 7.06 -3.29
C GLU A 453 13.76 6.81 -4.79
N SER A 454 14.89 6.28 -5.24
CA SER A 454 15.11 5.88 -6.63
C SER A 454 14.00 4.96 -7.13
N VAL A 455 13.57 5.16 -8.37
CA VAL A 455 12.58 4.29 -9.00
C VAL A 455 13.11 2.86 -9.12
N ARG A 456 12.32 1.91 -8.66
CA ARG A 456 12.64 0.48 -8.72
C ARG A 456 11.37 -0.37 -8.68
N TRP A 457 11.49 -1.59 -9.16
CA TRP A 457 10.45 -2.59 -8.98
C TRP A 457 10.37 -3.02 -7.51
N ARG A 458 9.17 -2.87 -6.94
CA ARG A 458 8.85 -3.31 -5.57
C ARG A 458 7.70 -4.28 -5.59
N SER A 459 7.78 -5.31 -4.78
CA SER A 459 6.65 -6.20 -4.51
C SER A 459 6.00 -5.84 -3.19
N SER A 460 4.68 -5.97 -3.14
CA SER A 460 3.89 -5.76 -1.93
C SER A 460 2.83 -6.82 -1.81
N ALA A 461 2.57 -7.29 -0.62
CA ALA A 461 1.38 -8.03 -0.26
C ALA A 461 0.44 -7.12 0.53
N PHE A 462 -0.84 -7.17 0.20
CA PHE A 462 -1.84 -6.30 0.79
C PHE A 462 -2.75 -7.11 1.71
N MET A 463 -2.77 -6.75 2.97
CA MET A 463 -3.64 -7.36 3.97
C MET A 463 -3.96 -6.38 5.09
N ALA A 464 -5.06 -6.63 5.75
CA ALA A 464 -5.51 -5.94 6.95
C ALA A 464 -5.96 -6.96 7.99
N VAL A 465 -5.85 -6.62 9.26
CA VAL A 465 -6.23 -7.48 10.37
C VAL A 465 -7.02 -6.67 11.40
N SER A 466 -7.98 -7.30 12.03
CA SER A 466 -8.73 -6.74 13.16
C SER A 466 -9.13 -7.84 14.14
N ALA A 467 -9.30 -7.48 15.39
CA ALA A 467 -9.87 -8.38 16.38
C ALA A 467 -11.29 -8.80 15.96
N GLY A 468 -11.57 -10.07 16.11
CA GLY A 468 -12.90 -10.66 15.98
C GLY A 468 -13.59 -10.83 17.33
N VAL A 469 -14.68 -11.56 17.35
CA VAL A 469 -15.41 -11.87 18.58
C VAL A 469 -14.59 -12.84 19.43
N GLY A 470 -14.46 -12.56 20.72
CA GLY A 470 -13.65 -13.36 21.64
C GLY A 470 -12.15 -13.21 21.39
N ALA A 471 -11.42 -14.32 21.40
CA ALA A 471 -9.97 -14.35 21.18
C ALA A 471 -9.59 -14.59 19.71
N THR A 472 -10.50 -14.37 18.77
CA THR A 472 -10.28 -14.58 17.34
C THR A 472 -9.86 -13.32 16.63
N PHE A 473 -9.44 -13.47 15.36
CA PHE A 473 -9.13 -12.36 14.46
C PHE A 473 -10.03 -12.40 13.23
N LYS A 474 -10.10 -11.26 12.54
CA LYS A 474 -10.57 -11.13 11.16
C LYS A 474 -9.40 -10.64 10.33
N THR A 475 -9.26 -11.16 9.12
CA THR A 475 -8.26 -10.66 8.18
C THR A 475 -8.86 -10.53 6.80
N ALA A 476 -8.54 -9.43 6.11
CA ALA A 476 -8.78 -9.24 4.70
C ALA A 476 -7.44 -9.22 3.98
N PHE A 477 -7.37 -9.80 2.77
CA PHE A 477 -6.16 -9.81 1.98
C PHE A 477 -6.46 -9.81 0.49
N LYS A 478 -5.55 -9.21 -0.30
CA LYS A 478 -5.59 -9.26 -1.76
C LYS A 478 -4.85 -10.50 -2.25
N ALA A 479 -5.46 -11.24 -3.17
CA ALA A 479 -4.84 -12.40 -3.79
C ALA A 479 -5.23 -12.52 -5.27
N ARG A 480 -4.36 -13.17 -6.04
CA ARG A 480 -4.57 -13.46 -7.46
C ARG A 480 -4.82 -14.93 -7.65
N SER A 481 -5.88 -15.27 -8.39
CA SER A 481 -6.07 -16.57 -9.02
C SER A 481 -5.70 -16.50 -10.50
N GLY A 482 -5.54 -17.66 -11.16
CA GLY A 482 -5.09 -17.77 -12.54
C GLY A 482 -3.68 -18.34 -12.64
N GLY A 483 -3.48 -19.25 -13.59
CA GLY A 483 -2.22 -19.96 -13.73
C GLY A 483 -1.13 -19.13 -14.38
N LEU A 484 0.09 -19.20 -13.84
CA LEU A 484 1.27 -18.59 -14.44
C LEU A 484 1.79 -19.46 -15.58
N ARG A 485 1.83 -18.92 -16.81
CA ARG A 485 2.36 -19.58 -18.01
C ARG A 485 3.40 -18.69 -18.67
N ASN A 486 4.61 -19.22 -18.89
CA ASN A 486 5.72 -18.46 -19.50
C ASN A 486 6.03 -17.12 -18.82
N GLY A 487 5.80 -17.04 -17.50
CA GLY A 487 6.01 -15.83 -16.72
C GLY A 487 4.85 -14.83 -16.73
N VAL A 488 3.76 -15.13 -17.43
CA VAL A 488 2.56 -14.29 -17.49
C VAL A 488 1.36 -15.03 -16.91
N TYR A 489 0.50 -14.32 -16.20
CA TYR A 489 -0.75 -14.89 -15.68
C TYR A 489 -1.79 -14.97 -16.81
N ALA A 490 -2.35 -16.16 -17.01
CA ALA A 490 -3.44 -16.37 -17.94
C ALA A 490 -4.78 -16.08 -17.24
N ASN A 491 -5.54 -15.12 -17.76
CA ASN A 491 -6.85 -14.70 -17.23
C ASN A 491 -6.79 -14.48 -15.70
N PRO A 492 -5.94 -13.57 -15.20
CA PRO A 492 -5.80 -13.33 -13.78
C PRO A 492 -7.10 -12.74 -13.21
N VAL A 493 -7.52 -13.25 -12.06
CA VAL A 493 -8.59 -12.66 -11.26
C VAL A 493 -7.96 -12.20 -9.95
N ASP A 494 -7.95 -10.89 -9.73
CA ASP A 494 -7.55 -10.28 -8.48
C ASP A 494 -8.78 -10.09 -7.58
N GLY A 495 -8.65 -10.36 -6.29
CA GLY A 495 -9.76 -10.20 -5.37
C GLY A 495 -9.33 -9.86 -3.96
N ILE A 496 -10.30 -9.36 -3.22
CA ILE A 496 -10.22 -9.17 -1.77
C ILE A 496 -10.98 -10.30 -1.10
N TYR A 497 -10.30 -10.97 -0.22
CA TYR A 497 -10.77 -12.16 0.47
C TYR A 497 -10.73 -11.95 1.97
N VAL A 498 -11.75 -12.49 2.66
CA VAL A 498 -11.90 -12.36 4.11
C VAL A 498 -11.84 -13.73 4.77
N ARG A 499 -11.14 -13.83 5.90
CA ARG A 499 -11.17 -14.99 6.79
C ARG A 499 -11.40 -14.56 8.22
N LYS A 500 -12.30 -15.27 8.90
CA LYS A 500 -12.71 -15.00 10.29
C LYS A 500 -12.14 -16.08 11.21
N GLY A 501 -10.95 -15.85 11.76
CA GLY A 501 -10.34 -16.71 12.78
C GLY A 501 -9.41 -17.81 12.26
N PRO A 502 -8.81 -18.56 13.21
CA PRO A 502 -7.89 -19.65 12.95
C PRO A 502 -8.60 -20.96 12.54
N GLY A 503 -7.81 -21.99 12.22
CA GLY A 503 -8.33 -23.34 11.94
C GLY A 503 -8.82 -23.50 10.50
N GLN A 504 -9.86 -24.29 10.30
CA GLN A 504 -10.43 -24.62 8.98
C GLN A 504 -11.59 -23.69 8.59
N VAL A 505 -11.60 -22.45 9.08
CA VAL A 505 -12.61 -21.48 8.68
C VAL A 505 -12.43 -21.15 7.19
N PRO A 506 -13.48 -21.17 6.36
CA PRO A 506 -13.36 -20.90 4.94
C PRO A 506 -12.94 -19.45 4.69
N VAL A 507 -12.21 -19.26 3.59
CA VAL A 507 -11.95 -17.95 3.01
C VAL A 507 -13.15 -17.57 2.15
N ILE A 508 -13.66 -16.37 2.34
CA ILE A 508 -14.84 -15.84 1.65
C ILE A 508 -14.37 -14.75 0.69
N THR A 509 -14.84 -14.79 -0.54
CA THR A 509 -14.62 -13.71 -1.51
C THR A 509 -15.47 -12.51 -1.11
N ALA A 510 -14.85 -11.39 -0.82
CA ALA A 510 -15.57 -10.14 -0.58
C ALA A 510 -15.91 -9.43 -1.91
N VAL A 511 -14.92 -9.33 -2.79
CA VAL A 511 -15.04 -8.79 -4.14
C VAL A 511 -13.90 -9.31 -5.01
N ALA A 512 -14.11 -9.41 -6.31
CA ALA A 512 -13.05 -9.80 -7.25
C ALA A 512 -13.24 -9.10 -8.60
N THR A 513 -12.16 -8.91 -9.32
CA THR A 513 -12.21 -8.53 -10.74
C THR A 513 -13.05 -9.57 -11.49
N THR A 514 -13.73 -9.16 -12.58
CA THR A 514 -14.73 -9.96 -13.30
C THR A 514 -16.14 -9.99 -12.67
N MET A 515 -16.35 -9.47 -11.46
CA MET A 515 -17.68 -9.19 -10.95
C MET A 515 -18.25 -7.93 -11.58
N THR A 516 -19.58 -7.82 -11.67
CA THR A 516 -20.24 -6.63 -12.23
C THR A 516 -19.99 -5.42 -11.31
N GLY A 517 -19.83 -4.23 -11.89
CA GLY A 517 -19.60 -2.99 -11.14
C GLY A 517 -20.68 -2.72 -10.12
N GLN A 518 -21.94 -3.01 -10.45
CA GLN A 518 -23.09 -2.88 -9.54
C GLN A 518 -23.02 -3.76 -8.29
N THR A 519 -22.05 -4.67 -8.20
CA THR A 519 -21.76 -5.38 -6.93
C THR A 519 -21.25 -4.43 -5.86
N LEU A 520 -20.51 -3.39 -6.25
CA LEU A 520 -19.92 -2.39 -5.34
C LEU A 520 -20.71 -1.09 -5.32
N ASP A 521 -21.14 -0.63 -6.50
CA ASP A 521 -21.75 0.69 -6.67
C ASP A 521 -23.04 0.58 -7.48
N PRO A 522 -24.21 0.91 -6.89
CA PRO A 522 -25.47 0.94 -7.62
C PRO A 522 -25.48 1.90 -8.81
N GLU A 523 -24.63 2.94 -8.81
CA GLU A 523 -24.52 3.92 -9.89
C GLU A 523 -23.57 3.48 -11.00
N ALA A 524 -22.85 2.37 -10.82
CA ALA A 524 -21.97 1.84 -11.86
C ALA A 524 -22.76 1.45 -13.13
N PRO A 525 -22.19 1.70 -14.32
CA PRO A 525 -22.81 1.30 -15.56
C PRO A 525 -23.25 -0.18 -15.53
N PRO A 526 -24.44 -0.53 -16.04
CA PRO A 526 -24.98 -1.90 -15.91
C PRO A 526 -24.08 -3.00 -16.47
N ASP A 527 -23.36 -2.68 -17.56
CA ASP A 527 -22.47 -3.62 -18.26
C ASP A 527 -21.01 -3.49 -17.80
N SER A 528 -20.75 -2.70 -16.76
CA SER A 528 -19.38 -2.53 -16.24
C SER A 528 -18.91 -3.75 -15.45
N THR A 529 -17.62 -3.99 -15.53
CA THR A 529 -16.93 -5.06 -14.82
C THR A 529 -15.86 -4.47 -13.93
N ILE A 530 -15.70 -5.00 -12.72
CA ILE A 530 -14.61 -4.61 -11.81
C ILE A 530 -13.29 -5.08 -12.41
N VAL A 531 -12.37 -4.15 -12.66
CA VAL A 531 -11.06 -4.42 -13.27
C VAL A 531 -9.89 -4.28 -12.30
N GLU A 532 -10.04 -3.46 -11.28
CA GLU A 532 -9.03 -3.31 -10.23
C GLU A 532 -9.69 -3.25 -8.85
N VAL A 533 -9.01 -3.83 -7.85
CA VAL A 533 -9.37 -3.75 -6.43
C VAL A 533 -8.12 -3.48 -5.61
N GLY A 534 -8.24 -2.63 -4.59
CA GLY A 534 -7.15 -2.28 -3.70
C GLY A 534 -7.53 -2.35 -2.22
N LEU A 535 -6.60 -2.79 -1.40
CA LEU A 535 -6.72 -2.91 0.04
C LEU A 535 -5.46 -2.36 0.70
N GLU A 536 -5.59 -1.63 1.80
CA GLU A 536 -4.48 -1.17 2.62
C GLU A 536 -4.47 -1.89 3.99
N ARG A 537 -3.35 -1.85 4.68
CA ARG A 537 -3.15 -2.53 5.98
C ARG A 537 -4.07 -2.03 7.10
N GLU A 538 -4.63 -0.83 6.97
CA GLU A 538 -5.66 -0.28 7.85
C GLU A 538 -7.05 -0.25 7.18
N GLY A 539 -7.24 -1.02 6.13
CA GLY A 539 -8.51 -1.16 5.44
C GLY A 539 -9.55 -2.01 6.19
N LEU A 540 -9.15 -2.68 7.29
CA LEU A 540 -10.05 -3.46 8.15
C LEU A 540 -9.83 -3.07 9.61
N ARG A 541 -10.84 -2.43 10.24
CA ARG A 541 -10.83 -2.03 11.65
C ARG A 541 -12.20 -2.26 12.28
N GLY A 542 -12.23 -2.90 13.45
CA GLY A 542 -13.48 -3.30 14.08
C GLY A 542 -14.28 -4.20 13.13
N ARG A 543 -15.46 -3.74 12.72
CA ARG A 543 -16.30 -4.43 11.74
C ARG A 543 -16.22 -3.87 10.32
N TRP A 544 -15.47 -2.80 10.09
CA TRP A 544 -15.45 -2.09 8.83
C TRP A 544 -14.31 -2.58 7.91
N LEU A 545 -14.68 -2.94 6.69
CA LEU A 545 -13.73 -3.23 5.59
C LEU A 545 -13.91 -2.18 4.50
N THR A 546 -12.85 -1.42 4.19
CA THR A 546 -12.84 -0.45 3.11
C THR A 546 -11.83 -0.81 2.04
N ILE A 547 -12.19 -0.55 0.79
CA ILE A 547 -11.39 -0.83 -0.41
C ILE A 547 -11.53 0.33 -1.40
N ASN A 548 -10.62 0.42 -2.37
CA ASN A 548 -10.88 1.11 -3.63
C ASN A 548 -11.07 0.11 -4.76
N ALA A 549 -11.81 0.50 -5.78
CA ALA A 549 -12.00 -0.30 -6.98
C ALA A 549 -12.17 0.59 -8.22
N SER A 550 -11.83 0.03 -9.38
CA SER A 550 -12.13 0.59 -10.69
C SER A 550 -12.98 -0.39 -11.50
N MET A 551 -13.83 0.13 -12.34
CA MET A 551 -14.80 -0.59 -13.16
C MET A 551 -14.76 -0.03 -14.57
N ASP A 552 -14.74 -0.91 -15.58
CA ASP A 552 -14.74 -0.53 -16.99
C ASP A 552 -15.87 -1.21 -17.73
N VAL A 553 -16.31 -0.58 -18.81
CA VAL A 553 -17.26 -1.13 -19.77
C VAL A 553 -16.47 -1.71 -20.94
N GLU A 554 -16.69 -2.98 -21.27
CA GLU A 554 -15.98 -3.65 -22.37
C GLU A 554 -16.21 -2.91 -23.69
N GLY A 555 -15.12 -2.43 -24.31
CA GLY A 555 -15.18 -1.65 -25.55
C GLY A 555 -15.63 -0.20 -25.39
N GLY A 556 -15.81 0.28 -24.17
CA GLY A 556 -16.07 1.68 -23.83
C GLY A 556 -14.81 2.55 -23.91
N GLU A 557 -15.00 3.87 -23.94
CA GLU A 557 -13.89 4.82 -23.78
C GLU A 557 -13.47 4.90 -22.30
N GLU A 558 -12.25 5.38 -22.02
CA GLU A 558 -11.75 5.58 -20.63
C GLU A 558 -12.73 6.43 -19.78
N GLU A 559 -13.52 7.28 -20.42
CA GLU A 559 -14.53 8.13 -19.79
C GLU A 559 -15.78 7.37 -19.32
N ASP A 560 -16.03 6.19 -19.85
CA ASP A 560 -17.16 5.33 -19.47
C ASP A 560 -16.88 4.50 -18.22
N GLY A 561 -15.62 4.48 -17.77
CA GLY A 561 -15.20 3.79 -16.56
C GLY A 561 -15.61 4.52 -15.28
N MET A 562 -15.82 3.77 -14.21
CA MET A 562 -16.11 4.26 -12.87
C MET A 562 -15.06 3.81 -11.88
N ALA A 563 -14.70 4.67 -10.95
CA ALA A 563 -13.85 4.31 -9.82
C ALA A 563 -14.43 4.86 -8.52
N GLY A 564 -14.06 4.26 -7.39
CA GLY A 564 -14.54 4.71 -6.10
C GLY A 564 -13.82 4.06 -4.91
N VAL A 565 -14.25 4.51 -3.74
CA VAL A 565 -13.95 3.91 -2.45
C VAL A 565 -15.24 3.34 -1.88
N TYR A 566 -15.16 2.13 -1.40
CA TYR A 566 -16.32 1.35 -0.93
C TYR A 566 -16.05 0.79 0.45
N ILE A 567 -17.11 0.63 1.23
CA ILE A 567 -17.04 0.08 2.58
C ILE A 567 -18.13 -0.95 2.80
N THR A 568 -17.82 -1.98 3.59
CA THR A 568 -18.78 -2.98 4.04
C THR A 568 -18.52 -3.40 5.48
N GLN A 569 -19.44 -4.13 6.06
CA GLN A 569 -19.28 -4.70 7.40
C GLN A 569 -18.86 -6.17 7.32
N VAL A 570 -17.90 -6.52 8.16
CA VAL A 570 -17.39 -7.88 8.36
C VAL A 570 -17.72 -8.27 9.80
N ASP A 571 -18.82 -8.95 9.99
CA ASP A 571 -19.25 -9.44 11.32
C ASP A 571 -18.58 -10.75 11.74
#